data_d2345bc45a860609b9274787bf5cd144
#
_entry.id   d2345bc45a860609b9274787bf5cd144
#
_cell.length_a   1.000
_cell.length_b   1.000
_cell.length_c   1.000
_cell.angle_alpha   90.00
_cell.angle_beta   90.00
_cell.angle_gamma   90.00
#
_symmetry.space_group_name_H-M   'P 1'
#
loop_
_entity.id
_entity.type
_entity.pdbx_description
1 polymer ?
#
loop_
_entity_poly.entity_id
_entity_poly.type
_entity_poly.pdbx_seq_one_letter_code
_entity_poly.pdbx_strand_id
1 'polypeptide(L)'
;SVKLTAANICNEHFWLLIELAGVRSEKIIMSLKDYLVDGFSKKEACEKNGVSLSYFSVTLKKLSYINKISALLSVYYHGDC
;
A
#
# COMPACT_ATOMS: atom_id res chain seq x y z
N SER A 1 9.75 -0.76 -11.37
CA SER A 1 9.30 -1.78 -10.45
C SER A 1 8.00 -1.37 -9.75
N VAL A 2 7.11 -2.33 -9.55
CA VAL A 2 5.82 -2.08 -8.89
C VAL A 2 5.78 -2.56 -7.45
N LYS A 3 6.90 -3.08 -6.95
CA LYS A 3 6.97 -3.55 -5.57
C LYS A 3 6.93 -2.37 -4.60
N LEU A 4 6.06 -2.45 -3.61
CA LEU A 4 5.91 -1.40 -2.60
C LEU A 4 6.91 -1.59 -1.46
N THR A 5 7.67 -0.53 -1.19
CA THR A 5 8.68 -0.50 -0.14
C THR A 5 8.53 0.79 0.68
N ALA A 6 9.36 0.96 1.72
CA ALA A 6 9.27 2.13 2.60
C ALA A 6 9.43 3.43 1.80
N ALA A 7 8.58 4.42 2.10
CA ALA A 7 8.57 5.74 1.47
C ALA A 7 8.53 5.66 -0.06
N ASN A 8 7.85 4.66 -0.59
CA ASN A 8 7.89 4.36 -2.02
C ASN A 8 6.82 5.08 -2.84
N ILE A 9 5.73 5.52 -2.22
CA ILE A 9 4.63 6.16 -2.93
C ILE A 9 4.21 7.46 -2.26
N CYS A 10 3.59 8.33 -3.03
CA CYS A 10 3.06 9.57 -2.49
C CYS A 10 1.71 9.33 -1.81
N ASN A 11 1.27 10.32 -1.05
CA ASN A 11 0.04 10.22 -0.27
C ASN A 11 -1.19 9.93 -1.14
N GLU A 12 -1.33 10.63 -2.26
CA GLU A 12 -2.46 10.45 -3.16
C GLU A 12 -2.51 9.03 -3.73
N HIS A 13 -1.36 8.52 -4.20
CA HIS A 13 -1.24 7.18 -4.73
C HIS A 13 -1.64 6.15 -3.66
N PHE A 14 -1.17 6.36 -2.43
CA PHE A 14 -1.51 5.49 -1.31
C PHE A 14 -3.02 5.37 -1.11
N TRP A 15 -3.72 6.50 -1.04
CA TRP A 15 -5.17 6.49 -0.79
C TRP A 15 -5.96 5.83 -1.91
N LEU A 16 -5.50 5.98 -3.16
CA LEU A 16 -6.13 5.30 -4.29
C LEU A 16 -5.98 3.79 -4.19
N LEU A 17 -4.80 3.32 -3.75
CA LEU A 17 -4.58 1.89 -3.56
C LEU A 17 -5.45 1.33 -2.43
N ILE A 18 -5.58 2.06 -1.33
CA ILE A 18 -6.44 1.66 -0.22
C ILE A 18 -7.89 1.51 -0.70
N GLU A 19 -8.35 2.44 -1.50
CA GLU A 19 -9.69 2.41 -2.09
C GLU A 19 -9.90 1.17 -2.96
N LEU A 20 -8.96 0.92 -3.86
CA LEU A 20 -9.02 -0.25 -4.76
C LEU A 20 -8.96 -1.56 -3.99
N ALA A 21 -8.15 -1.62 -2.96
CA ALA A 21 -7.97 -2.85 -2.18
C ALA A 21 -9.13 -3.13 -1.24
N GLY A 22 -9.95 -2.11 -0.96
CA GLY A 22 -11.07 -2.26 -0.04
C GLY A 22 -10.65 -2.47 1.41
N VAL A 23 -9.46 -2.00 1.78
CA VAL A 23 -8.98 -2.10 3.15
C VAL A 23 -9.73 -1.09 4.01
N ARG A 24 -10.31 -1.56 5.11
CA ARG A 24 -11.17 -0.72 5.95
C ARG A 24 -10.69 -0.53 7.37
N SER A 25 -9.82 -1.39 7.87
CA SER A 25 -9.33 -1.27 9.24
C SER A 25 -8.46 -0.02 9.37
N GLU A 26 -8.85 0.89 10.24
CA GLU A 26 -8.13 2.13 10.45
C GLU A 26 -6.69 1.89 10.91
N LYS A 27 -6.49 0.94 11.83
CA LYS A 27 -5.17 0.62 12.35
C LYS A 27 -4.24 0.13 11.24
N ILE A 28 -4.73 -0.77 10.39
CA ILE A 28 -3.89 -1.31 9.31
C ILE A 28 -3.62 -0.24 8.25
N ILE A 29 -4.61 0.59 7.95
CA ILE A 29 -4.43 1.70 7.00
C ILE A 29 -3.34 2.64 7.49
N MET A 30 -3.39 3.03 8.76
CA MET A 30 -2.40 3.95 9.30
C MET A 30 -1.01 3.34 9.36
N SER A 31 -0.90 2.03 9.67
CA SER A 31 0.39 1.36 9.68
C SER A 31 0.99 1.30 8.27
N LEU A 32 0.16 1.02 7.27
CA LEU A 32 0.60 1.00 5.88
C LEU A 32 1.05 2.39 5.42
N LYS A 33 0.32 3.42 5.82
CA LYS A 33 0.67 4.80 5.48
C LYS A 33 2.01 5.20 6.10
N ASP A 34 2.19 4.88 7.38
CA ASP A 34 3.46 5.17 8.07
C ASP A 34 4.64 4.55 7.35
N TYR A 35 4.47 3.34 6.84
CA TYR A 35 5.53 2.64 6.13
C TYR A 35 5.71 3.16 4.69
N LEU A 36 4.64 3.16 3.91
CA LEU A 36 4.72 3.43 2.47
C LEU A 36 4.91 4.90 2.12
N VAL A 37 4.34 5.78 2.90
CA VAL A 37 4.39 7.23 2.63
C VAL A 37 5.43 7.92 3.51
N ASP A 38 5.38 7.66 4.81
CA ASP A 38 6.18 8.41 5.78
C ASP A 38 7.54 7.79 6.07
N GLY A 39 7.82 6.60 5.58
CA GLY A 39 9.14 6.00 5.65
C GLY A 39 9.51 5.30 6.95
N PHE A 40 8.56 5.04 7.85
CA PHE A 40 8.82 4.24 9.05
C PHE A 40 9.13 2.80 8.65
N SER A 41 9.91 2.11 9.49
CA SER A 41 10.15 0.69 9.25
C SER A 41 8.86 -0.10 9.49
N LYS A 42 8.80 -1.34 8.97
CA LYS A 42 7.64 -2.21 9.20
C LYS A 42 7.39 -2.41 10.68
N LYS A 43 8.46 -2.64 11.44
CA LYS A 43 8.36 -2.86 12.88
C LYS A 43 7.80 -1.63 13.59
N GLU A 44 8.32 -0.47 13.27
CA GLU A 44 7.87 0.80 13.87
C GLU A 44 6.40 1.08 13.54
N ALA A 45 6.04 0.90 12.29
CA ALA A 45 4.67 1.14 11.84
C ALA A 45 3.68 0.22 12.55
N CYS A 46 4.04 -1.06 12.68
CA CYS A 46 3.19 -2.04 13.36
C CYS A 46 3.07 -1.75 14.86
N GLU A 47 4.18 -1.45 15.51
CA GLU A 47 4.18 -1.15 16.95
C GLU A 47 3.39 0.10 17.27
N LYS A 48 3.59 1.15 16.47
CA LYS A 48 2.93 2.42 16.68
C LYS A 48 1.41 2.31 16.55
N ASN A 49 0.92 1.44 15.68
CA ASN A 49 -0.51 1.33 15.40
C ASN A 49 -1.17 0.09 16.00
N GLY A 50 -0.42 -0.72 16.75
CA GLY A 50 -0.98 -1.90 17.41
C GLY A 50 -1.42 -2.99 16.43
N VAL A 51 -0.65 -3.20 15.36
CA VAL A 51 -0.95 -4.18 14.31
C VAL A 51 0.12 -5.27 14.34
N SER A 52 -0.30 -6.53 14.16
CA SER A 52 0.66 -7.63 14.08
C SER A 52 1.43 -7.55 12.75
N LEU A 53 2.69 -7.95 12.78
CA LEU A 53 3.52 -7.96 11.59
C LEU A 53 2.96 -8.91 10.53
N SER A 54 2.37 -10.03 10.96
CA SER A 54 1.76 -11.00 10.04
C SER A 54 0.62 -10.39 9.26
N TYR A 55 -0.30 -9.72 9.94
CA TYR A 55 -1.44 -9.06 9.30
C TYR A 55 -0.97 -7.94 8.37
N PHE A 56 -0.03 -7.14 8.85
CA PHE A 56 0.59 -6.09 8.04
C PHE A 56 1.18 -6.64 6.74
N SER A 57 1.96 -7.73 6.85
CA SER A 57 2.62 -8.33 5.69
C SER A 57 1.63 -8.87 4.66
N VAL A 58 0.57 -9.52 5.12
CA VAL A 58 -0.47 -10.03 4.22
C VAL A 58 -1.16 -8.88 3.47
N THR A 59 -1.49 -7.81 4.19
CA THR A 59 -2.16 -6.67 3.56
C THR A 59 -1.22 -5.93 2.62
N LEU A 60 0.05 -5.80 2.98
CA LEU A 60 1.05 -5.18 2.12
C LEU A 60 1.20 -5.94 0.81
N LYS A 61 1.20 -7.27 0.86
CA LYS A 61 1.23 -8.11 -0.35
C LYS A 61 0.02 -7.85 -1.22
N LYS A 62 -1.15 -7.72 -0.62
CA LYS A 62 -2.38 -7.42 -1.35
C LYS A 62 -2.27 -6.07 -2.07
N LEU A 63 -1.79 -5.03 -1.37
CA LEU A 63 -1.60 -3.72 -1.97
C LEU A 63 -0.58 -3.76 -3.10
N SER A 64 0.51 -4.50 -2.91
CA SER A 64 1.54 -4.63 -3.94
C SER A 64 0.98 -5.28 -5.20
N TYR A 65 0.16 -6.31 -5.03
CA TYR A 65 -0.48 -6.97 -6.16
C TYR A 65 -1.43 -6.00 -6.90
N ILE A 66 -2.25 -5.28 -6.15
CA ILE A 66 -3.19 -4.30 -6.73
C ILE A 66 -2.42 -3.20 -7.48
N ASN A 67 -1.31 -2.74 -6.89
CA ASN A 67 -0.47 -1.75 -7.54
C ASN A 67 0.10 -2.27 -8.86
N LYS A 68 0.54 -3.52 -8.89
CA LYS A 68 1.06 -4.16 -10.09
C LYS A 68 -0.02 -4.22 -11.18
N ILE A 69 -1.21 -4.69 -10.83
CA ILE A 69 -2.31 -4.82 -11.79
C ILE A 69 -2.73 -3.43 -12.31
N SER A 70 -2.80 -2.45 -11.42
CA SER A 70 -3.15 -1.07 -11.81
C SER A 70 -2.14 -0.51 -12.80
N ALA A 71 -0.85 -0.76 -12.57
CA ALA A 71 0.19 -0.29 -13.48
C ALA A 71 0.05 -0.94 -14.86
N LEU A 72 -0.28 -2.23 -14.90
CA LEU A 72 -0.49 -2.94 -16.16
C LEU A 72 -1.73 -2.42 -16.89
N LEU A 73 -2.79 -2.10 -16.16
CA LEU A 73 -4.01 -1.57 -16.75
C LEU A 73 -3.84 -0.16 -17.31
N SER A 74 -2.89 0.59 -16.79
CA SER A 74 -2.72 2.00 -17.16
C SER A 74 -2.52 2.22 -18.66
N VAL A 75 -1.91 1.25 -19.36
CA VAL A 75 -1.70 1.37 -20.81
C VAL A 75 -3.02 1.47 -21.58
N TYR A 76 -4.06 0.82 -21.07
CA TYR A 76 -5.37 0.84 -21.72
C TYR A 76 -6.08 2.17 -21.54
N TYR A 77 -5.77 2.87 -20.47
CA TYR A 77 -6.36 4.19 -20.21
C TYR A 77 -5.66 5.30 -20.99
N HIS A 78 -4.51 5.00 -21.58
CA HIS A 78 -3.79 5.93 -22.44
C HIS A 78 -4.07 5.69 -23.94
N GLY A 79 -5.06 4.86 -24.23
CA GLY A 79 -5.48 4.64 -25.61
C GLY A 79 -4.61 3.67 -26.40
N ASP A 80 -3.82 2.85 -25.74
CA ASP A 80 -2.93 1.88 -26.38
C ASP A 80 -3.56 0.51 -26.61
N CYS A 81 -4.81 0.39 -26.34
CA CYS A 81 -5.54 -0.87 -26.48
C CYS A 81 -5.73 -1.24 -27.96
#